data_cc2ffc069f70ec8e3f8b39badcf7a061
#
_entry.id   cc2ffc069f70ec8e3f8b39badcf7a061
#
_cell.length_a   1.000
_cell.length_b   1.000
_cell.length_c   1.000
_cell.angle_alpha   90.00
_cell.angle_beta   90.00
_cell.angle_gamma   90.00
#
_symmetry.space_group_name_H-M   'P 1'
#
loop_
_entity.id
_entity.type
_entity.pdbx_description
1 polymer ?
#
loop_
_entity_poly.entity_id
_entity_poly.type
_entity_poly.pdbx_seq_one_letter_code
_entity_poly.pdbx_strand_id
1 'polypeptide(L)'
;MEYSKSGIQLTERFEGIRLTAYQDQVGRWTIGYGHASGVQAGQTCTPEQAEEWLQSDTAWAVGVVNRLVRIPLSQGEFDALVDFVFNLGSGNFQHSHLLELINQGDFTNAALEFQKWNKAGGQVVAGLLRRRVAEQQEFSA
;
A
#
# COMPACT_ATOMS: atom_id res chain seq x y z
N MET A 1 -7.89 -4.86 12.97
CA MET A 1 -8.69 -4.24 11.89
C MET A 1 -8.43 -4.97 10.58
N GLU A 2 -9.34 -4.88 9.66
CA GLU A 2 -9.24 -5.49 8.34
C GLU A 2 -9.14 -4.39 7.27
N TYR A 3 -8.47 -4.73 6.16
CA TYR A 3 -8.39 -3.83 5.01
C TYR A 3 -9.75 -3.76 4.33
N SER A 4 -10.28 -2.56 4.17
CA SER A 4 -11.62 -2.37 3.63
C SER A 4 -11.63 -2.43 2.10
N LYS A 5 -12.84 -2.52 1.52
CA LYS A 5 -13.00 -2.41 0.07
C LYS A 5 -12.44 -1.09 -0.47
N SER A 6 -12.65 0.01 0.26
CA SER A 6 -12.09 1.32 -0.10
C SER A 6 -10.56 1.29 -0.10
N GLY A 7 -9.95 0.63 0.88
CA GLY A 7 -8.50 0.46 0.92
C GLY A 7 -7.97 -0.40 -0.23
N ILE A 8 -8.62 -1.52 -0.51
CA ILE A 8 -8.27 -2.35 -1.67
C ILE A 8 -8.36 -1.53 -2.97
N GLN A 9 -9.40 -0.74 -3.14
CA GLN A 9 -9.55 0.12 -4.32
C GLN A 9 -8.44 1.17 -4.42
N LEU A 10 -8.01 1.73 -3.31
CA LEU A 10 -6.87 2.66 -3.27
C LEU A 10 -5.60 1.96 -3.81
N THR A 11 -5.31 0.77 -3.32
CA THR A 11 -4.14 0.00 -3.78
C THR A 11 -4.27 -0.36 -5.26
N GLU A 12 -5.43 -0.85 -5.68
CA GLU A 12 -5.71 -1.18 -7.11
C GLU A 12 -5.43 -0.01 -8.02
N ARG A 13 -5.86 1.19 -7.63
CA ARG A 13 -5.70 2.41 -8.42
C ARG A 13 -4.24 2.69 -8.77
N PHE A 14 -3.33 2.43 -7.84
CA PHE A 14 -1.91 2.73 -8.03
C PHE A 14 -1.08 1.56 -8.54
N GLU A 15 -1.50 0.32 -8.26
CA GLU A 15 -0.80 -0.86 -8.77
C GLU A 15 -1.11 -1.13 -10.24
N GLY A 16 -2.34 -0.82 -10.70
CA GLY A 16 -2.76 -1.13 -12.06
C GLY A 16 -2.96 -2.63 -12.28
N ILE A 17 -3.77 -3.00 -13.26
CA ILE A 17 -4.10 -4.41 -13.51
C ILE A 17 -3.54 -4.89 -14.85
N ARG A 18 -2.97 -6.11 -14.87
CA ARG A 18 -2.56 -6.83 -16.08
C ARG A 18 -3.20 -8.22 -16.04
N LEU A 19 -3.97 -8.55 -17.05
CA LEU A 19 -4.69 -9.84 -17.10
C LEU A 19 -3.86 -10.96 -17.73
N THR A 20 -2.71 -10.64 -18.30
CA THR A 20 -1.75 -11.61 -18.85
C THR A 20 -0.41 -11.42 -18.15
N ALA A 21 0.23 -12.52 -17.80
CA ALA A 21 1.52 -12.49 -17.12
C ALA A 21 2.57 -11.70 -17.92
N TYR A 22 3.34 -10.91 -17.21
CA TYR A 22 4.44 -10.12 -17.76
C TYR A 22 5.63 -10.21 -16.82
N GLN A 23 6.81 -9.88 -17.33
CA GLN A 23 8.01 -9.79 -16.48
C GLN A 23 8.15 -8.38 -15.93
N ASP A 24 8.38 -8.27 -14.61
CA ASP A 24 8.66 -6.98 -13.98
C ASP A 24 10.09 -6.53 -14.27
N GLN A 25 10.52 -5.42 -13.67
CA GLN A 25 11.83 -4.82 -13.92
C GLN A 25 13.01 -5.74 -13.59
N VAL A 26 12.80 -6.71 -12.70
CA VAL A 26 13.83 -7.70 -12.31
C VAL A 26 13.63 -9.05 -13.00
N GLY A 27 12.72 -9.15 -13.97
CA GLY A 27 12.46 -10.35 -14.74
C GLY A 27 11.54 -11.36 -14.08
N ARG A 28 10.86 -10.98 -13.00
CA ARG A 28 9.93 -11.88 -12.29
C ARG A 28 8.57 -11.88 -12.97
N TRP A 29 8.01 -13.07 -13.22
CA TRP A 29 6.67 -13.20 -13.80
C TRP A 29 5.62 -12.69 -12.82
N THR A 30 4.78 -11.77 -13.30
CA THR A 30 3.84 -10.99 -12.49
C THR A 30 2.50 -10.91 -13.22
N ILE A 31 1.40 -10.86 -12.50
CA ILE A 31 0.05 -10.80 -13.07
C ILE A 31 -0.90 -10.08 -12.11
N GLY A 32 -2.05 -9.62 -12.61
CA GLY A 32 -3.05 -8.94 -11.80
C GLY A 32 -2.55 -7.59 -11.31
N TYR A 33 -2.66 -7.34 -10.02
CA TYR A 33 -2.19 -6.12 -9.35
C TYR A 33 -0.80 -6.34 -8.73
N GLY A 34 0.11 -6.91 -9.47
CA GLY A 34 1.46 -7.14 -8.97
C GLY A 34 1.67 -8.47 -8.26
N HIS A 35 0.75 -9.43 -8.45
CA HIS A 35 0.89 -10.77 -7.90
C HIS A 35 2.02 -11.51 -8.60
N ALA A 36 2.94 -12.10 -7.84
CA ALA A 36 4.13 -12.77 -8.40
C ALA A 36 4.35 -14.20 -7.90
N SER A 37 3.57 -14.68 -6.94
CA SER A 37 3.74 -16.01 -6.37
C SER A 37 3.19 -17.07 -7.32
N GLY A 38 4.06 -17.96 -7.80
CA GLY A 38 3.66 -19.08 -8.66
C GLY A 38 3.22 -18.69 -10.06
N VAL A 39 3.55 -17.49 -10.53
CA VAL A 39 3.14 -16.98 -11.84
C VAL A 39 4.09 -17.49 -12.92
N GLN A 40 3.54 -17.90 -14.07
CA GLN A 40 4.29 -18.45 -15.19
C GLN A 40 3.99 -17.67 -16.48
N ALA A 41 4.91 -17.76 -17.45
CA ALA A 41 4.73 -17.19 -18.77
C ALA A 41 3.43 -17.70 -19.41
N GLY A 42 2.67 -16.81 -20.05
CA GLY A 42 1.44 -17.16 -20.75
C GLY A 42 0.21 -17.30 -19.86
N GLN A 43 0.36 -17.18 -18.54
CA GLN A 43 -0.76 -17.26 -17.62
C GLN A 43 -1.69 -16.05 -17.79
N THR A 44 -3.00 -16.32 -17.69
CA THR A 44 -4.02 -15.26 -17.70
C THR A 44 -4.86 -15.33 -16.43
N CYS A 45 -5.54 -14.23 -16.11
CA CYS A 45 -6.46 -14.21 -14.97
C CYS A 45 -7.66 -13.33 -15.30
N THR A 46 -8.70 -13.45 -14.48
CA THR A 46 -9.86 -12.57 -14.49
C THR A 46 -9.62 -11.39 -13.53
N PRO A 47 -10.36 -10.27 -13.67
CA PRO A 47 -10.29 -9.18 -12.69
C PRO A 47 -10.62 -9.65 -11.26
N GLU A 48 -11.55 -10.59 -11.11
CA GLU A 48 -11.93 -11.15 -9.82
C GLU A 48 -10.78 -11.91 -9.16
N GLN A 49 -10.04 -12.72 -9.94
CA GLN A 49 -8.85 -13.41 -9.44
C GLN A 49 -7.76 -12.43 -9.04
N ALA A 50 -7.57 -11.37 -9.83
CA ALA A 50 -6.58 -10.34 -9.52
C ALA A 50 -6.89 -9.67 -8.16
N GLU A 51 -8.17 -9.37 -7.90
CA GLU A 51 -8.59 -8.79 -6.63
C GLU A 51 -8.40 -9.76 -5.45
N GLU A 52 -8.74 -11.04 -5.63
CA GLU A 52 -8.52 -12.07 -4.60
C GLU A 52 -7.03 -12.18 -4.23
N TRP A 53 -6.16 -12.18 -5.24
CA TRP A 53 -4.72 -12.20 -5.00
C TRP A 53 -4.25 -10.94 -4.26
N LEU A 54 -4.80 -9.78 -4.61
CA LEU A 54 -4.43 -8.54 -3.94
C LEU A 54 -4.82 -8.57 -2.46
N GLN A 55 -5.99 -9.09 -2.13
CA GLN A 55 -6.41 -9.27 -0.73
C GLN A 55 -5.42 -10.16 0.04
N SER A 56 -4.98 -11.25 -0.57
CA SER A 56 -3.97 -12.12 0.04
C SER A 56 -2.61 -11.45 0.13
N ASP A 57 -2.21 -10.76 -0.94
CA ASP A 57 -0.88 -10.15 -1.04
C ASP A 57 -0.72 -8.95 -0.10
N THR A 58 -1.82 -8.30 0.30
CA THR A 58 -1.79 -7.18 1.26
C THR A 58 -1.86 -7.64 2.72
N ALA A 59 -2.13 -8.91 2.97
CA ALA A 59 -2.34 -9.42 4.34
C ALA A 59 -1.16 -9.17 5.27
N TRP A 60 0.09 -9.27 4.77
CA TRP A 60 1.27 -8.98 5.57
C TRP A 60 1.31 -7.51 6.01
N ALA A 61 0.92 -6.58 5.12
CA ALA A 61 0.89 -5.15 5.45
C ALA A 61 -0.18 -4.85 6.49
N VAL A 62 -1.33 -5.51 6.40
CA VAL A 62 -2.38 -5.45 7.44
C VAL A 62 -1.80 -5.86 8.80
N GLY A 63 -1.08 -6.98 8.83
CA GLY A 63 -0.45 -7.47 10.06
C GLY A 63 0.56 -6.48 10.64
N VAL A 64 1.35 -5.82 9.78
CA VAL A 64 2.32 -4.81 10.22
C VAL A 64 1.62 -3.63 10.90
N VAL A 65 0.59 -3.09 10.27
CA VAL A 65 -0.15 -1.94 10.85
C VAL A 65 -0.80 -2.34 12.17
N ASN A 66 -1.47 -3.50 12.23
CA ASN A 66 -2.10 -3.98 13.46
C ASN A 66 -1.11 -4.20 14.60
N ARG A 67 0.13 -4.61 14.27
CA ARG A 67 1.16 -4.85 15.28
C ARG A 67 1.83 -3.57 15.78
N LEU A 68 2.11 -2.62 14.88
CA LEU A 68 2.92 -1.45 15.22
C LEU A 68 2.12 -0.25 15.72
N VAL A 69 0.86 -0.11 15.30
CA VAL A 69 -0.01 0.97 15.79
C VAL A 69 -0.68 0.51 17.09
N ARG A 70 -0.52 1.32 18.14
CA ARG A 70 -0.92 0.97 19.51
C ARG A 70 -2.16 1.70 19.99
N ILE A 71 -2.77 2.49 19.14
CA ILE A 71 -3.96 3.30 19.47
C ILE A 71 -5.07 2.99 18.49
N PRO A 72 -6.33 3.29 18.84
CA PRO A 72 -7.44 3.08 17.91
C PRO A 72 -7.30 3.95 16.65
N LEU A 73 -7.68 3.37 15.51
CA LEU A 73 -7.70 4.03 14.21
C LEU A 73 -9.12 4.02 13.64
N SER A 74 -9.46 5.05 12.86
CA SER A 74 -10.61 4.97 11.96
C SER A 74 -10.27 4.01 10.81
N GLN A 75 -11.29 3.58 10.07
CA GLN A 75 -11.07 2.71 8.91
C GLN A 75 -10.23 3.41 7.83
N GLY A 76 -10.48 4.70 7.58
CA GLY A 76 -9.70 5.46 6.60
C GLY A 76 -8.24 5.62 7.01
N GLU A 77 -7.98 5.86 8.28
CA GLU A 77 -6.62 5.91 8.81
C GLU A 77 -5.92 4.57 8.63
N PHE A 78 -6.59 3.49 8.97
CA PHE A 78 -6.05 2.15 8.82
C PHE A 78 -5.74 1.82 7.36
N ASP A 79 -6.68 2.07 6.46
CA ASP A 79 -6.53 1.77 5.04
C ASP A 79 -5.36 2.55 4.43
N ALA A 80 -5.23 3.82 4.75
CA ALA A 80 -4.12 4.64 4.27
C ALA A 80 -2.77 4.08 4.71
N LEU A 81 -2.67 3.63 5.96
CA LEU A 81 -1.44 3.05 6.50
C LEU A 81 -1.11 1.70 5.87
N VAL A 82 -2.11 0.88 5.59
CA VAL A 82 -1.89 -0.41 4.91
C VAL A 82 -1.33 -0.17 3.51
N ASP A 83 -1.88 0.76 2.74
CA ASP A 83 -1.35 1.08 1.42
C ASP A 83 0.08 1.62 1.50
N PHE A 84 0.36 2.48 2.47
CA PHE A 84 1.69 3.02 2.73
C PHE A 84 2.69 1.88 2.99
N VAL A 85 2.36 0.96 3.88
CA VAL A 85 3.22 -0.18 4.23
C VAL A 85 3.38 -1.12 3.04
N PHE A 86 2.31 -1.41 2.31
CA PHE A 86 2.37 -2.27 1.14
C PHE A 86 3.32 -1.71 0.07
N ASN A 87 3.28 -0.42 -0.16
CA ASN A 87 4.13 0.24 -1.15
C ASN A 87 5.57 0.44 -0.68
N LEU A 88 5.79 0.83 0.57
CA LEU A 88 7.10 1.27 1.05
C LEU A 88 7.80 0.28 1.96
N GLY A 89 7.11 -0.74 2.46
CA GLY A 89 7.68 -1.77 3.30
C GLY A 89 7.55 -1.52 4.80
N SER A 90 7.67 -2.60 5.56
CA SER A 90 7.52 -2.57 7.03
C SER A 90 8.64 -1.80 7.73
N GLY A 91 9.87 -1.90 7.24
CA GLY A 91 11.02 -1.22 7.83
C GLY A 91 10.89 0.30 7.76
N ASN A 92 10.50 0.82 6.60
CA ASN A 92 10.26 2.25 6.43
C ASN A 92 9.16 2.74 7.38
N PHE A 93 8.07 2.01 7.50
CA PHE A 93 6.99 2.38 8.41
C PHE A 93 7.43 2.33 9.87
N GLN A 94 8.10 1.25 10.26
CA GLN A 94 8.55 1.03 11.64
C GLN A 94 9.43 2.16 12.16
N HIS A 95 10.30 2.69 11.32
CA HIS A 95 11.25 3.75 11.67
C HIS A 95 10.77 5.16 11.29
N SER A 96 9.52 5.29 10.82
CA SER A 96 8.99 6.58 10.34
C SER A 96 8.56 7.50 11.49
N HIS A 97 8.69 8.79 11.25
CA HIS A 97 8.08 9.81 12.11
C HIS A 97 6.54 9.74 12.05
N LEU A 98 6.00 9.28 10.91
CA LEU A 98 4.57 9.03 10.75
C LEU A 98 4.04 8.10 11.85
N LEU A 99 4.67 6.93 12.03
CA LEU A 99 4.25 5.97 13.06
C LEU A 99 4.38 6.57 14.47
N GLU A 100 5.47 7.28 14.73
CA GLU A 100 5.69 7.92 16.02
C GLU A 100 4.56 8.90 16.36
N LEU A 101 4.19 9.77 15.43
CA LEU A 101 3.11 10.73 15.62
C LEU A 101 1.76 10.04 15.83
N ILE A 102 1.47 8.99 15.07
CA ILE A 102 0.24 8.22 15.22
C ILE A 102 0.15 7.65 16.64
N ASN A 103 1.21 7.01 17.12
CA ASN A 103 1.21 6.40 18.45
C ASN A 103 1.17 7.44 19.59
N GLN A 104 1.49 8.69 19.30
CA GLN A 104 1.29 9.82 20.21
C GLN A 104 -0.12 10.42 20.14
N GLY A 105 -0.95 9.95 19.20
CA GLY A 105 -2.29 10.48 18.98
C GLY A 105 -2.31 11.80 18.20
N ASP A 106 -1.20 12.18 17.58
CA ASP A 106 -1.10 13.42 16.80
C ASP A 106 -1.42 13.18 15.33
N PHE A 107 -2.70 13.00 15.04
CA PHE A 107 -3.16 12.67 13.67
C PHE A 107 -3.03 13.86 12.71
N THR A 108 -3.13 15.08 13.21
CA THR A 108 -2.99 16.28 12.38
C THR A 108 -1.60 16.36 11.76
N ASN A 109 -0.57 16.20 12.57
CA ASN A 109 0.81 16.22 12.08
C ASN A 109 1.18 14.93 11.34
N ALA A 110 0.62 13.79 11.76
CA ALA A 110 0.81 12.54 11.05
C ALA A 110 0.35 12.65 9.58
N ALA A 111 -0.80 13.27 9.32
CA ALA A 111 -1.31 13.45 7.98
C ALA A 111 -0.32 14.19 7.07
N LEU A 112 0.43 15.13 7.61
CA LEU A 112 1.42 15.91 6.85
C LEU A 112 2.67 15.10 6.50
N GLU A 113 2.91 13.98 7.19
CA GLU A 113 4.09 13.15 6.95
C GLU A 113 4.01 12.33 5.67
N PHE A 114 2.81 11.99 5.19
CA PHE A 114 2.66 11.15 3.99
C PHE A 114 3.42 11.70 2.80
N GLN A 115 3.27 12.97 2.49
CA GLN A 115 3.85 13.57 1.28
C GLN A 115 5.38 13.63 1.30
N LYS A 116 6.01 13.47 2.44
CA LYS A 116 7.47 13.41 2.54
C LYS A 116 8.04 12.15 1.90
N TRP A 117 7.22 11.11 1.73
CA TRP A 117 7.61 9.83 1.14
C TRP A 117 7.35 9.80 -0.37
N ASN A 118 7.98 10.74 -1.09
CA ASN A 118 7.74 10.98 -2.50
C ASN A 118 8.98 10.74 -3.38
N LYS A 119 10.04 10.13 -2.83
CA LYS A 119 11.32 10.01 -3.53
C LYS A 119 11.70 8.56 -3.79
N ALA A 120 12.37 8.35 -4.93
CA ALA A 120 13.09 7.12 -5.22
C ALA A 120 14.48 7.50 -5.73
N GLY A 121 15.53 6.86 -5.18
CA GLY A 121 16.90 7.20 -5.54
C GLY A 121 17.26 8.65 -5.23
N GLY A 122 16.66 9.24 -4.20
CA GLY A 122 16.91 10.62 -3.78
C GLY A 122 16.18 11.69 -4.60
N GLN A 123 15.38 11.29 -5.60
CA GLN A 123 14.66 12.21 -6.49
C GLN A 123 13.15 12.08 -6.32
N VAL A 124 12.43 13.20 -6.43
CA VAL A 124 10.96 13.22 -6.38
C VAL A 124 10.42 12.49 -7.59
N VAL A 125 9.50 11.54 -7.33
CA VAL A 125 8.78 10.77 -8.36
C VAL A 125 7.31 11.16 -8.29
N ALA A 126 6.77 11.69 -9.39
CA ALA A 126 5.41 12.20 -9.44
C ALA A 126 4.37 11.14 -9.06
N GLY A 127 4.56 9.88 -9.47
CA GLY A 127 3.67 8.78 -9.13
C GLY A 127 3.66 8.46 -7.64
N LEU A 128 4.82 8.54 -6.98
CA LEU A 128 4.91 8.36 -5.53
C LEU A 128 4.22 9.50 -4.79
N LEU A 129 4.39 10.72 -5.25
CA LEU A 129 3.71 11.87 -4.65
C LEU A 129 2.18 11.74 -4.78
N ARG A 130 1.67 11.37 -5.95
CA ARG A 130 0.23 11.16 -6.16
C ARG A 130 -0.32 10.09 -5.21
N ARG A 131 0.40 9.02 -5.01
CA ARG A 131 -0.01 7.94 -4.10
C ARG A 131 -0.04 8.44 -2.65
N ARG A 132 0.97 9.18 -2.23
CA ARG A 132 1.01 9.77 -0.87
C ARG A 132 -0.12 10.76 -0.65
N VAL A 133 -0.45 11.57 -1.65
CA VAL A 133 -1.58 12.51 -1.56
C VAL A 133 -2.91 11.75 -1.40
N ALA A 134 -3.10 10.68 -2.16
CA ALA A 134 -4.31 9.85 -2.05
C ALA A 134 -4.41 9.15 -0.69
N GLU A 135 -3.29 8.65 -0.17
CA GLU A 135 -3.24 8.07 1.18
C GLU A 135 -3.58 9.11 2.25
N GLN A 136 -3.03 10.31 2.14
CA GLN A 136 -3.33 11.40 3.07
C GLN A 136 -4.82 11.75 3.05
N GLN A 137 -5.44 11.79 1.88
CA GLN A 137 -6.88 12.05 1.76
C GLN A 137 -7.70 10.95 2.44
N GLU A 138 -7.36 9.70 2.23
CA GLU A 138 -8.02 8.56 2.89
C GLU A 138 -7.84 8.62 4.41
N PHE A 139 -6.64 8.95 4.86
CA PHE A 139 -6.29 9.08 6.28
C PHE A 139 -7.12 10.17 6.96
N SER A 140 -7.37 11.26 6.25
CA SER A 140 -8.03 12.45 6.81
C SER A 140 -9.55 12.46 6.58
N ALA A 141 -10.07 11.46 5.90
CA ALA A 141 -11.50 11.38 5.57
C ALA A 141 -12.37 11.04 6.80
#